data_8cf371be105ab07e2985bb12add461fa
#
_entry.id   8cf371be105ab07e2985bb12add461fa
#
_cell.length_a   1.000
_cell.length_b   1.000
_cell.length_c   1.000
_cell.angle_alpha   90.00
_cell.angle_beta   90.00
_cell.angle_gamma   90.00
#
_symmetry.space_group_name_H-M   'P 1'
#
loop_
_entity.id
_entity.type
_entity.pdbx_description
1 polymer ?
#
loop_
_entity_poly.entity_id
_entity_poly.type
_entity_poly.pdbx_seq_one_letter_code
_entity_poly.pdbx_strand_id
1 'polypeptide(L)'
;MITEGIHEVLSIEYPDTFHPMTDEELRQVYRCEHPKPWGVWDKENHVMLLVLWKDYPLLLAKFTDLHTACKANARQNRKGYAGLDFLFEDFFSSTVACKPAEGYTFTYRVNGVRQRVETVLFKEGKTMYGICTIGRAENRDKDHELFTKVLNSVRI
;
A
#
# COMPACT_ATOMS: atom_id res chain seq x y z
N MET A 1 -6.77 -8.62 -17.18
CA MET A 1 -6.91 -7.89 -15.89
C MET A 1 -7.88 -8.64 -14.99
N ILE A 2 -7.50 -8.78 -13.75
CA ILE A 2 -8.34 -9.39 -12.71
C ILE A 2 -9.01 -8.27 -11.92
N THR A 3 -10.33 -8.36 -11.72
CA THR A 3 -11.07 -7.45 -10.84
C THR A 3 -11.43 -8.21 -9.58
N GLU A 4 -11.10 -7.65 -8.44
CA GLU A 4 -11.37 -8.30 -7.15
C GLU A 4 -11.94 -7.32 -6.12
N GLY A 5 -12.99 -7.76 -5.41
CA GLY A 5 -13.51 -7.07 -4.24
C GLY A 5 -12.70 -7.45 -3.02
N ILE A 6 -12.17 -6.46 -2.30
CA ILE A 6 -11.20 -6.71 -1.22
C ILE A 6 -11.83 -6.59 0.16
N HIS A 7 -12.60 -5.54 0.34
CA HIS A 7 -13.26 -5.26 1.61
C HIS A 7 -14.60 -4.59 1.31
N GLU A 8 -15.65 -5.07 1.90
CA GLU A 8 -17.07 -4.67 1.72
C GLU A 8 -17.40 -3.83 0.47
N VAL A 9 -16.76 -2.69 0.31
CA VAL A 9 -17.08 -1.71 -0.75
C VAL A 9 -15.94 -1.47 -1.73
N LEU A 10 -14.74 -1.95 -1.44
CA LEU A 10 -13.56 -1.67 -2.27
C LEU A 10 -13.31 -2.76 -3.29
N SER A 11 -13.16 -2.37 -4.55
CA SER A 11 -12.65 -3.27 -5.59
C SER A 11 -11.51 -2.61 -6.36
N ILE A 12 -10.60 -3.43 -6.86
CA ILE A 12 -9.44 -3.01 -7.66
C ILE A 12 -9.24 -3.95 -8.85
N GLU A 13 -8.50 -3.48 -9.83
CA GLU A 13 -8.06 -4.29 -10.96
C GLU A 13 -6.53 -4.38 -10.95
N TYR A 14 -6.01 -5.56 -11.28
CA TYR A 14 -4.58 -5.81 -11.39
C TYR A 14 -4.28 -6.82 -12.51
N PRO A 15 -3.02 -6.86 -13.03
CA PRO A 15 -2.67 -7.77 -14.12
C PRO A 15 -2.81 -9.25 -13.78
N ASP A 16 -3.09 -10.07 -14.79
CA ASP A 16 -3.27 -11.52 -14.65
C ASP A 16 -2.01 -12.26 -14.19
N THR A 17 -0.86 -11.62 -14.28
CA THR A 17 0.43 -12.17 -13.83
C THR A 17 0.56 -12.24 -12.31
N PHE A 18 -0.32 -11.54 -11.59
CA PHE A 18 -0.32 -11.55 -10.12
C PHE A 18 -1.10 -12.74 -9.60
N HIS A 19 -0.58 -13.34 -8.54
CA HIS A 19 -1.20 -14.46 -7.83
C HIS A 19 -1.41 -14.13 -6.36
N PRO A 20 -2.46 -14.68 -5.72
CA PRO A 20 -2.69 -14.47 -4.29
C PRO A 20 -1.47 -14.89 -3.46
N MET A 21 -1.14 -14.07 -2.47
CA MET A 21 -0.10 -14.39 -1.50
C MET A 21 -0.66 -15.35 -0.45
N THR A 22 0.18 -16.27 0.02
CA THR A 22 -0.20 -17.17 1.12
C THR A 22 -0.22 -16.39 2.45
N ASP A 23 -0.90 -16.94 3.46
CA ASP A 23 -0.95 -16.34 4.80
C ASP A 23 0.45 -16.14 5.38
N GLU A 24 1.35 -17.10 5.13
CA GLU A 24 2.74 -17.01 5.59
C GLU A 24 3.50 -15.88 4.88
N GLU A 25 3.34 -15.78 3.56
CA GLU A 25 3.95 -14.69 2.79
C GLU A 25 3.47 -13.32 3.25
N LEU A 26 2.16 -13.20 3.50
CA LEU A 26 1.57 -11.97 4.02
C LEU A 26 2.11 -11.60 5.39
N ARG A 27 2.26 -12.58 6.29
CA ARG A 27 2.83 -12.34 7.62
C ARG A 27 4.28 -11.86 7.57
N GLN A 28 5.05 -12.32 6.59
CA GLN A 28 6.44 -11.87 6.42
C GLN A 28 6.54 -10.44 5.91
N VAL A 29 5.58 -10.01 5.11
CA VAL A 29 5.58 -8.66 4.50
C VAL A 29 5.00 -7.63 5.44
N TYR A 30 3.87 -7.93 6.09
CA TYR A 30 3.24 -7.02 7.05
C TYR A 30 4.01 -7.04 8.36
N ARG A 31 4.67 -5.93 8.68
CA ARG A 31 5.48 -5.79 9.89
C ARG A 31 4.68 -5.40 11.12
N CYS A 32 3.38 -5.23 10.98
CA CYS A 32 2.44 -5.03 12.08
C CYS A 32 1.31 -6.05 11.95
N GLU A 33 0.65 -6.39 13.06
CA GLU A 33 -0.51 -7.26 13.02
C GLU A 33 -1.62 -6.62 12.20
N HIS A 34 -2.14 -7.39 11.25
CA HIS A 34 -3.31 -7.01 10.48
C HIS A 34 -4.29 -8.19 10.47
N PRO A 35 -5.55 -8.02 10.95
CA PRO A 35 -6.47 -9.14 11.12
C PRO A 35 -6.89 -9.81 9.81
N LYS A 36 -6.91 -9.07 8.70
CA LYS A 36 -7.32 -9.59 7.38
C LYS A 36 -6.40 -9.03 6.30
N PRO A 37 -5.13 -9.46 6.26
CA PRO A 37 -4.21 -8.97 5.23
C PRO A 37 -4.64 -9.45 3.84
N TRP A 38 -4.50 -8.57 2.87
CA TRP A 38 -4.72 -8.89 1.46
C TRP A 38 -3.49 -8.52 0.65
N GLY A 39 -3.09 -9.41 -0.25
CA GLY A 39 -1.98 -9.13 -1.15
C GLY A 39 -1.91 -10.12 -2.29
N VAL A 40 -1.37 -9.65 -3.41
CA VAL A 40 -1.06 -10.46 -4.57
C VAL A 40 0.38 -10.17 -5.01
N TRP A 41 1.00 -11.14 -5.63
CA TRP A 41 2.41 -11.07 -5.99
C TRP A 41 2.65 -11.53 -7.43
N ASP A 42 3.39 -10.73 -8.17
CA ASP A 42 4.00 -11.12 -9.44
C ASP A 42 5.46 -11.48 -9.15
N LYS A 43 5.73 -12.77 -8.92
CA LYS A 43 7.06 -13.25 -8.53
C LYS A 43 8.10 -13.05 -9.62
N GLU A 44 7.68 -13.17 -10.87
CA GLU A 44 8.57 -13.04 -12.03
C GLU A 44 9.08 -11.60 -12.17
N ASN A 45 8.18 -10.63 -11.97
CA ASN A 45 8.52 -9.20 -12.05
C ASN A 45 8.91 -8.59 -10.71
N HIS A 46 8.96 -9.39 -9.64
CA HIS A 46 9.39 -8.97 -8.30
C HIS A 46 8.60 -7.78 -7.73
N VAL A 47 7.29 -7.80 -7.89
CA VAL A 47 6.44 -6.73 -7.34
C VAL A 47 5.25 -7.32 -6.59
N MET A 48 4.98 -6.76 -5.42
CA MET A 48 3.83 -7.09 -4.58
C MET A 48 2.83 -5.93 -4.61
N LEU A 49 1.55 -6.27 -4.57
CA LEU A 49 0.47 -5.31 -4.41
C LEU A 49 -0.30 -5.67 -3.15
N LEU A 50 -0.38 -4.73 -2.21
CA LEU A 50 -0.97 -4.95 -0.90
C LEU A 50 -2.06 -3.95 -0.63
N VAL A 51 -3.12 -4.38 0.06
CA VAL A 51 -4.18 -3.51 0.56
C VAL A 51 -4.35 -3.73 2.06
N LEU A 52 -4.32 -2.64 2.79
CA LEU A 52 -4.52 -2.58 4.23
C LEU A 52 -5.75 -1.74 4.52
N TRP A 53 -6.43 -2.03 5.59
CA TRP A 53 -7.54 -1.18 6.05
C TRP A 53 -7.64 -1.23 7.55
N LYS A 54 -8.19 -0.17 8.11
CA LYS A 54 -8.47 -0.06 9.54
C LYS A 54 -9.75 0.73 9.74
N ASP A 55 -10.66 0.17 10.53
CA ASP A 55 -11.88 0.86 10.92
C ASP A 55 -11.63 1.72 12.16
N TYR A 56 -12.21 2.91 12.17
CA TYR A 56 -12.19 3.84 13.31
C TYR A 56 -13.63 4.04 13.82
N PRO A 57 -13.83 4.33 15.11
CA PRO A 57 -15.12 4.79 15.58
C PRO A 57 -15.58 6.00 14.77
N LEU A 58 -16.86 6.07 14.40
CA LEU A 58 -17.40 7.13 13.53
C LEU A 58 -17.01 8.54 13.98
N LEU A 59 -17.05 8.78 15.28
CA LEU A 59 -16.70 10.09 15.83
C LEU A 59 -15.21 10.41 15.59
N LEU A 60 -14.35 9.44 15.81
CA LEU A 60 -12.90 9.60 15.60
C LEU A 60 -12.58 9.74 14.12
N ALA A 61 -13.28 8.99 13.23
CA ALA A 61 -13.07 9.05 11.80
C ALA A 61 -13.33 10.43 11.22
N LYS A 62 -14.32 11.17 11.75
CA LYS A 62 -14.63 12.52 11.31
C LYS A 62 -13.51 13.53 11.59
N PHE A 63 -12.75 13.31 12.65
CA PHE A 63 -11.71 14.22 13.10
C PHE A 63 -10.30 13.76 12.73
N THR A 64 -10.16 12.59 12.13
CA THR A 64 -8.85 12.10 11.68
C THR A 64 -8.46 12.82 10.39
N ASP A 65 -7.44 13.65 10.47
CA ASP A 65 -6.87 14.32 9.31
C ASP A 65 -6.02 13.33 8.51
N LEU A 66 -6.31 13.23 7.21
CA LEU A 66 -5.64 12.30 6.31
C LEU A 66 -4.13 12.56 6.22
N HIS A 67 -3.73 13.84 6.17
CA HIS A 67 -2.33 14.23 6.11
C HIS A 67 -1.56 13.80 7.37
N THR A 68 -2.16 14.01 8.53
CA THR A 68 -1.59 13.59 9.82
C THR A 68 -1.49 12.07 9.91
N ALA A 69 -2.52 11.35 9.46
CA ALA A 69 -2.52 9.89 9.42
C ALA A 69 -1.41 9.35 8.51
N CYS A 70 -1.22 9.98 7.36
CA CYS A 70 -0.17 9.61 6.40
C CYS A 70 1.23 9.79 7.01
N LYS A 71 1.47 10.92 7.68
CA LYS A 71 2.74 11.17 8.37
C LYS A 71 3.00 10.18 9.49
N ALA A 72 1.97 9.84 10.25
CA ALA A 72 2.09 8.85 11.33
C ALA A 72 2.42 7.46 10.77
N ASN A 73 1.78 7.08 9.67
CA ASN A 73 2.04 5.81 8.99
C ASN A 73 3.48 5.75 8.46
N ALA A 74 3.96 6.84 7.87
CA ALA A 74 5.35 6.94 7.39
C ALA A 74 6.36 6.79 8.54
N ARG A 75 6.08 7.39 9.70
CA ARG A 75 6.93 7.25 10.88
C ARG A 75 6.96 5.82 11.41
N GLN A 76 5.83 5.13 11.40
CA GLN A 76 5.77 3.71 11.78
C GLN A 76 6.64 2.86 10.87
N ASN A 77 6.58 3.10 9.56
CA ASN A 77 7.42 2.39 8.60
C ASN A 77 8.90 2.68 8.81
N ARG A 78 9.25 3.93 9.09
CA ARG A 78 10.64 4.28 9.42
C ARG A 78 11.17 3.46 10.58
N LYS A 79 10.36 3.27 11.62
CA LYS A 79 10.74 2.44 12.78
C LYS A 79 10.82 0.96 12.41
N GLY A 80 9.84 0.47 11.65
CA GLY A 80 9.78 -0.95 11.26
C GLY A 80 10.92 -1.39 10.33
N TYR A 81 11.45 -0.47 9.54
CA TYR A 81 12.52 -0.76 8.57
C TYR A 81 13.88 -0.15 8.97
N ALA A 82 14.03 0.34 10.21
CA ALA A 82 15.22 1.07 10.64
C ALA A 82 16.52 0.28 10.49
N GLY A 83 16.49 -1.03 10.68
CA GLY A 83 17.67 -1.90 10.54
C GLY A 83 17.97 -2.31 9.10
N LEU A 84 17.22 -1.84 8.12
CA LEU A 84 17.29 -2.27 6.73
C LEU A 84 17.72 -1.15 5.77
N ASP A 85 18.57 -0.26 6.23
CA ASP A 85 19.06 0.87 5.40
C ASP A 85 17.89 1.67 4.81
N PHE A 86 16.97 2.08 5.67
CA PHE A 86 15.77 2.84 5.31
C PHE A 86 16.14 4.22 4.80
N LEU A 87 15.58 4.60 3.62
CA LEU A 87 15.72 5.93 3.04
C LEU A 87 14.34 6.45 2.62
N PHE A 88 13.88 7.49 3.31
CA PHE A 88 12.65 8.16 2.92
C PHE A 88 12.88 8.97 1.63
N GLU A 89 11.91 8.95 0.72
CA GLU A 89 12.01 9.70 -0.52
C GLU A 89 11.12 10.95 -0.50
N ASP A 90 9.79 10.81 -0.51
CA ASP A 90 8.90 11.96 -0.63
C ASP A 90 7.48 11.67 -0.16
N PHE A 91 6.76 12.74 0.19
CA PHE A 91 5.30 12.74 0.34
C PHE A 91 4.66 13.24 -0.95
N PHE A 92 3.45 12.78 -1.24
CA PHE A 92 2.69 13.26 -2.40
C PHE A 92 1.19 13.24 -2.10
N SER A 93 0.43 14.05 -2.86
CA SER A 93 -1.03 14.05 -2.84
C SER A 93 -1.56 13.44 -4.12
N SER A 94 -2.70 12.76 -4.04
CA SER A 94 -3.32 12.08 -5.16
C SER A 94 -4.84 12.06 -4.99
N THR A 95 -5.50 11.37 -5.91
CA THR A 95 -6.95 11.14 -5.86
C THR A 95 -7.20 9.66 -6.14
N VAL A 96 -8.02 9.02 -5.32
CA VAL A 96 -8.42 7.61 -5.49
C VAL A 96 -9.94 7.53 -5.38
N ALA A 97 -10.60 6.98 -6.42
CA ALA A 97 -12.06 6.89 -6.49
C ALA A 97 -12.73 8.25 -6.21
N CYS A 98 -12.21 9.32 -6.80
CA CYS A 98 -12.66 10.71 -6.63
C CYS A 98 -12.53 11.24 -5.19
N LYS A 99 -11.74 10.57 -4.35
CA LYS A 99 -11.48 11.00 -2.97
C LYS A 99 -10.05 11.50 -2.82
N PRO A 100 -9.82 12.50 -1.94
CA PRO A 100 -8.46 12.93 -1.63
C PRO A 100 -7.65 11.77 -1.07
N ALA A 101 -6.41 11.66 -1.51
CA ALA A 101 -5.47 10.66 -1.05
C ALA A 101 -4.11 11.30 -0.76
N GLU A 102 -3.42 10.78 0.24
CA GLU A 102 -2.07 11.19 0.63
C GLU A 102 -1.16 9.98 0.63
N GLY A 103 0.04 10.14 0.12
CA GLY A 103 0.97 9.03 0.02
C GLY A 103 2.40 9.40 0.30
N TYR A 104 3.25 8.39 0.29
CA TYR A 104 4.68 8.55 0.45
C TYR A 104 5.43 7.39 -0.18
N THR A 105 6.72 7.60 -0.41
CA THR A 105 7.61 6.60 -0.96
C THR A 105 8.86 6.48 -0.08
N PHE A 106 9.41 5.27 -0.01
CA PHE A 106 10.68 5.02 0.66
C PHE A 106 11.36 3.79 0.06
N THR A 107 12.63 3.61 0.39
CA THR A 107 13.39 2.43 0.01
C THR A 107 14.03 1.79 1.24
N TYR A 108 14.30 0.51 1.14
CA TYR A 108 15.06 -0.25 2.14
C TYR A 108 15.80 -1.38 1.45
N ARG A 109 16.71 -2.03 2.17
CA ARG A 109 17.53 -3.10 1.59
C ARG A 109 17.31 -4.42 2.31
N VAL A 110 17.08 -5.48 1.53
CA VAL A 110 16.96 -6.84 2.03
C VAL A 110 17.83 -7.74 1.17
N ASN A 111 18.73 -8.52 1.81
CA ASN A 111 19.63 -9.45 1.13
C ASN A 111 20.43 -8.78 -0.01
N GLY A 112 20.88 -7.55 0.22
CA GLY A 112 21.66 -6.80 -0.75
C GLY A 112 20.86 -6.17 -1.89
N VAL A 113 19.54 -6.34 -1.91
CA VAL A 113 18.66 -5.78 -2.94
C VAL A 113 17.85 -4.63 -2.35
N ARG A 114 17.92 -3.46 -3.02
CA ARG A 114 17.11 -2.31 -2.59
C ARG A 114 15.68 -2.47 -3.09
N GLN A 115 14.75 -2.40 -2.15
CA GLN A 115 13.32 -2.43 -2.41
C GLN A 115 12.76 -1.01 -2.33
N ARG A 116 11.70 -0.74 -3.10
CA ARG A 116 10.99 0.53 -3.07
C ARG A 116 9.53 0.31 -2.75
N VAL A 117 9.02 1.08 -1.80
CA VAL A 117 7.61 1.08 -1.42
C VAL A 117 6.97 2.38 -1.87
N GLU A 118 5.83 2.24 -2.52
CA GLU A 118 4.96 3.36 -2.87
C GLU A 118 3.59 3.06 -2.27
N THR A 119 3.09 3.97 -1.45
CA THR A 119 1.83 3.74 -0.73
C THR A 119 0.97 5.00 -0.73
N VAL A 120 -0.34 4.80 -0.73
CA VAL A 120 -1.32 5.86 -0.66
C VAL A 120 -2.39 5.50 0.36
N LEU A 121 -2.87 6.51 1.10
CA LEU A 121 -3.94 6.37 2.08
C LEU A 121 -5.13 7.23 1.67
N PHE A 122 -6.33 6.70 1.86
CA PHE A 122 -7.57 7.44 1.66
C PHE A 122 -8.66 6.92 2.58
N LYS A 123 -9.69 7.73 2.81
CA LYS A 123 -10.78 7.38 3.73
C LYS A 123 -12.07 7.10 2.97
N GLU A 124 -12.80 6.08 3.40
CA GLU A 124 -14.19 5.83 3.02
C GLU A 124 -15.00 5.54 4.27
N GLY A 125 -15.91 6.48 4.60
CA GLY A 125 -16.69 6.38 5.83
C GLY A 125 -15.79 6.30 7.07
N LYS A 126 -15.92 5.23 7.83
CA LYS A 126 -15.10 4.99 9.04
C LYS A 126 -13.82 4.21 8.75
N THR A 127 -13.57 3.85 7.50
CA THR A 127 -12.44 2.99 7.13
C THR A 127 -11.31 3.81 6.49
N MET A 128 -10.10 3.61 6.97
CA MET A 128 -8.89 4.12 6.34
C MET A 128 -8.30 2.98 5.51
N TYR A 129 -8.16 3.19 4.21
CA TYR A 129 -7.53 2.25 3.29
C TYR A 129 -6.10 2.68 2.99
N GLY A 130 -5.22 1.69 2.87
CA GLY A 130 -3.88 1.88 2.32
C GLY A 130 -3.67 0.92 1.17
N ILE A 131 -3.19 1.42 0.04
CA ILE A 131 -2.81 0.61 -1.11
C ILE A 131 -1.33 0.85 -1.35
N CYS A 132 -0.54 -0.23 -1.44
CA CYS A 132 0.88 -0.07 -1.68
C CYS A 132 1.43 -1.12 -2.63
N THR A 133 2.51 -0.74 -3.31
CA THR A 133 3.35 -1.67 -4.06
C THR A 133 4.72 -1.73 -3.43
N ILE A 134 5.31 -2.93 -3.44
CA ILE A 134 6.69 -3.16 -3.02
C ILE A 134 7.39 -3.88 -4.16
N GLY A 135 8.42 -3.26 -4.71
CA GLY A 135 9.18 -3.83 -5.81
C GLY A 135 10.65 -3.46 -5.71
N ARG A 136 11.45 -3.91 -6.65
CA ARG A 136 12.87 -3.55 -6.70
C ARG A 136 13.03 -2.09 -7.11
N ALA A 137 13.92 -1.37 -6.44
CA ALA A 137 14.17 0.04 -6.75
C ALA A 137 14.61 0.27 -8.21
N GLU A 138 15.28 -0.68 -8.82
CA GLU A 138 15.69 -0.62 -10.22
C GLU A 138 14.50 -0.62 -11.20
N ASN A 139 13.33 -1.13 -10.76
CA ASN A 139 12.10 -1.17 -11.56
C ASN A 139 11.14 -0.03 -11.23
N ARG A 140 11.62 1.04 -10.61
CA ARG A 140 10.76 2.11 -10.06
C ARG A 140 9.77 2.69 -11.07
N ASP A 141 10.20 2.95 -12.30
CA ASP A 141 9.33 3.57 -13.32
C ASP A 141 8.21 2.63 -13.75
N LYS A 142 8.56 1.36 -13.97
CA LYS A 142 7.61 0.32 -14.33
C LYS A 142 6.59 0.07 -13.21
N ASP A 143 7.07 -0.01 -11.97
CA ASP A 143 6.22 -0.25 -10.81
C ASP A 143 5.33 0.96 -10.50
N HIS A 144 5.82 2.17 -10.72
CA HIS A 144 5.02 3.38 -10.58
C HIS A 144 3.88 3.42 -11.61
N GLU A 145 4.14 3.03 -12.85
CA GLU A 145 3.11 2.93 -13.88
C GLU A 145 2.03 1.91 -13.49
N LEU A 146 2.45 0.76 -12.97
CA LEU A 146 1.53 -0.25 -12.45
C LEU A 146 0.69 0.31 -11.30
N PHE A 147 1.33 0.94 -10.34
CA PHE A 147 0.68 1.54 -9.18
C PHE A 147 -0.40 2.56 -9.61
N THR A 148 -0.07 3.41 -10.57
CA THR A 148 -1.01 4.39 -11.12
C THR A 148 -2.21 3.72 -11.76
N LYS A 149 -2.01 2.67 -12.54
CA LYS A 149 -3.10 1.91 -13.17
C LYS A 149 -4.01 1.28 -12.12
N VAL A 150 -3.42 0.67 -11.09
CA VAL A 150 -4.19 0.07 -10.00
C VAL A 150 -5.03 1.14 -9.28
N LEU A 151 -4.43 2.27 -8.93
CA LEU A 151 -5.17 3.36 -8.26
C LEU A 151 -6.33 3.87 -9.11
N ASN A 152 -6.13 3.99 -10.41
CA ASN A 152 -7.18 4.45 -11.33
C ASN A 152 -8.32 3.44 -11.48
N SER A 153 -8.08 2.19 -11.14
CA SER A 153 -9.09 1.12 -11.21
C SER A 153 -9.95 1.02 -9.94
N VAL A 154 -9.56 1.67 -8.86
CA VAL A 154 -10.27 1.57 -7.58
C VAL A 154 -11.70 2.06 -7.71
N ARG A 155 -12.64 1.24 -7.23
CA ARG A 155 -14.06 1.55 -7.14
C ARG A 155 -14.54 1.33 -5.71
N ILE A 156 -15.46 2.17 -5.31
CA ILE A 156 -16.08 2.12 -3.99
C ILE A 156 -17.59 2.10 -4.14
#